data_13a8c0dd6b11fe8778e3819fe6c401b2
#
_entry.id   13a8c0dd6b11fe8778e3819fe6c401b2
#
_cell.length_a   1.000
_cell.length_b   1.000
_cell.length_c   1.000
_cell.angle_alpha   90.00
_cell.angle_beta   90.00
_cell.angle_gamma   90.00
#
_symmetry.space_group_name_H-M   'P 1'
#
loop_
_entity.id
_entity.type
_entity.pdbx_description
1 polymer ?
#
loop_
_entity_poly.entity_id
_entity_poly.type
_entity_poly.pdbx_seq_one_letter_code
_entity_poly.pdbx_strand_id
1 'polypeptide(L)'
;MARARSVLVTRNFDRNLAAIGDFLAAAGASAAFGELVGRLASEVIPNLQRFPALGADFLARAPLSADGIALFEKVVKAAAPGSQVRQLIDGDYLILYLVRADTVYLLSIKHHRQLSFDLMGHWP
;
A
#
# COMPACT_ATOMS: atom_id res chain seq x y z
N MET A 1 -15.72 21.01 8.89
CA MET A 1 -15.48 20.64 7.52
C MET A 1 -14.18 19.86 7.39
N ALA A 2 -14.26 18.65 6.88
CA ALA A 2 -13.08 17.82 6.79
C ALA A 2 -12.15 18.33 5.70
N ARG A 3 -10.90 18.53 6.05
CA ARG A 3 -9.88 18.94 5.11
C ARG A 3 -9.35 17.71 4.39
N ALA A 4 -9.26 17.77 3.06
CA ALA A 4 -8.66 16.68 2.32
C ALA A 4 -7.19 16.56 2.71
N ARG A 5 -6.73 15.32 2.94
CA ARG A 5 -5.34 15.06 3.27
C ARG A 5 -4.51 14.89 2.00
N SER A 6 -3.23 15.19 2.12
CA SER A 6 -2.30 14.92 1.03
C SER A 6 -1.99 13.44 0.96
N VAL A 7 -1.95 12.89 -0.25
CA VAL A 7 -1.50 11.51 -0.47
C VAL A 7 -0.21 11.56 -1.25
N LEU A 8 0.83 11.00 -0.68
CA LEU A 8 2.16 10.93 -1.30
C LEU A 8 2.49 9.48 -1.62
N VAL A 9 3.07 9.27 -2.77
CA VAL A 9 3.48 7.95 -3.23
C VAL A 9 4.96 7.77 -2.93
N THR A 10 5.31 6.76 -2.15
CA THR A 10 6.72 6.47 -1.86
C THR A 10 7.40 5.80 -3.04
N ARG A 11 8.72 5.86 -3.05
CA ARG A 11 9.52 5.19 -4.08
C ARG A 11 9.26 3.69 -4.11
N ASN A 12 9.09 3.08 -2.95
CA ASN A 12 8.80 1.65 -2.88
C ASN A 12 7.47 1.30 -3.53
N PHE A 13 6.45 2.11 -3.29
CA PHE A 13 5.14 1.92 -3.93
C PHE A 13 5.29 2.01 -5.46
N ASP A 14 6.00 3.02 -5.94
CA ASP A 14 6.23 3.18 -7.38
C ASP A 14 6.94 1.97 -7.99
N ARG A 15 7.94 1.44 -7.30
CA ARG A 15 8.64 0.23 -7.75
C ARG A 15 7.72 -0.97 -7.81
N ASN A 16 6.90 -1.14 -6.79
CA ASN A 16 5.92 -2.23 -6.76
C ASN A 16 4.94 -2.11 -7.92
N LEU A 17 4.46 -0.91 -8.15
CA LEU A 17 3.50 -0.66 -9.22
C LEU A 17 4.11 -0.94 -10.59
N ALA A 18 5.34 -0.49 -10.81
CA ALA A 18 6.06 -0.76 -12.06
C ALA A 18 6.26 -2.26 -12.28
N ALA A 19 6.60 -2.99 -11.22
CA ALA A 19 6.76 -4.44 -11.31
C ALA A 19 5.45 -5.15 -11.67
N ILE A 20 4.33 -4.67 -11.13
CA ILE A 20 3.01 -5.19 -11.48
C ILE A 20 2.73 -4.93 -12.96
N GLY A 21 3.05 -3.73 -13.44
CA GLY A 21 2.87 -3.38 -14.85
C GLY A 21 3.67 -4.29 -15.78
N ASP A 22 4.93 -4.55 -15.44
CA ASP A 22 5.79 -5.44 -16.21
C ASP A 22 5.25 -6.87 -16.23
N PHE A 23 4.81 -7.36 -15.07
CA PHE A 23 4.23 -8.69 -14.97
C PHE A 23 2.98 -8.82 -15.83
N LEU A 24 2.08 -7.86 -15.76
CA LEU A 24 0.84 -7.87 -16.52
C LEU A 24 1.09 -7.75 -18.01
N ALA A 25 2.05 -6.92 -18.41
CA ALA A 25 2.44 -6.79 -19.82
C ALA A 25 2.98 -8.11 -20.35
N ALA A 26 3.84 -8.78 -19.59
CA ALA A 26 4.39 -10.07 -19.99
C ALA A 26 3.31 -11.16 -20.09
N ALA A 27 2.25 -11.04 -19.30
CA ALA A 27 1.13 -11.97 -19.31
C ALA A 27 0.07 -11.60 -20.36
N GLY A 28 0.30 -10.57 -21.17
CA GLY A 28 -0.69 -10.12 -22.16
C GLY A 28 -1.88 -9.41 -21.55
N ALA A 29 -1.74 -8.86 -20.35
CA ALA A 29 -2.84 -8.25 -19.60
C ALA A 29 -2.61 -6.76 -19.33
N SER A 30 -2.05 -6.04 -20.28
CA SER A 30 -1.76 -4.60 -20.11
C SER A 30 -3.00 -3.78 -19.78
N ALA A 31 -4.18 -4.19 -20.28
CA ALA A 31 -5.41 -3.48 -19.98
C ALA A 31 -5.74 -3.53 -18.48
N ALA A 32 -5.42 -4.64 -17.82
CA ALA A 32 -5.64 -4.76 -16.38
C ALA A 32 -4.78 -3.78 -15.58
N PHE A 33 -3.57 -3.49 -16.07
CA PHE A 33 -2.72 -2.49 -15.44
C PHE A 33 -3.32 -1.08 -15.57
N GLY A 34 -3.83 -0.75 -16.75
CA GLY A 34 -4.51 0.54 -16.96
C GLY A 34 -5.71 0.70 -16.04
N GLU A 35 -6.48 -0.35 -15.84
CA GLU A 35 -7.61 -0.34 -14.91
C GLU A 35 -7.15 -0.13 -13.47
N LEU A 36 -6.08 -0.78 -13.07
CA LEU A 36 -5.52 -0.61 -11.73
C LEU A 36 -5.08 0.84 -11.50
N VAL A 37 -4.31 1.39 -12.42
CA VAL A 37 -3.84 2.78 -12.32
C VAL A 37 -5.02 3.74 -12.30
N GLY A 38 -6.03 3.48 -13.13
CA GLY A 38 -7.25 4.29 -13.14
C GLY A 38 -7.98 4.28 -11.81
N ARG A 39 -8.13 3.10 -11.19
CA ARG A 39 -8.78 3.01 -9.88
C ARG A 39 -7.96 3.70 -8.79
N LEU A 40 -6.64 3.55 -8.83
CA LEU A 40 -5.78 4.25 -7.87
C LEU A 40 -6.00 5.76 -7.93
N ALA A 41 -6.04 6.31 -9.13
CA ALA A 41 -6.18 7.75 -9.32
C ALA A 41 -7.59 8.26 -9.03
N SER A 42 -8.62 7.51 -9.41
CA SER A 42 -10.00 8.00 -9.35
C SER A 42 -10.75 7.55 -8.10
N GLU A 43 -10.32 6.50 -7.43
CA GLU A 43 -11.04 5.95 -6.28
C GLU A 43 -10.17 5.86 -5.04
N VAL A 44 -9.05 5.15 -5.12
CA VAL A 44 -8.24 4.86 -3.93
C VAL A 44 -7.66 6.12 -3.31
N ILE A 45 -6.98 6.93 -4.10
CA ILE A 45 -6.36 8.17 -3.60
C ILE A 45 -7.42 9.14 -3.08
N PRO A 46 -8.48 9.46 -3.83
CA PRO A 46 -9.51 10.34 -3.30
C PRO A 46 -10.18 9.83 -2.03
N ASN A 47 -10.42 8.52 -1.95
CA ASN A 47 -11.05 7.93 -0.77
C ASN A 47 -10.13 8.03 0.45
N LEU A 48 -8.83 7.82 0.27
CA LEU A 48 -7.88 7.96 1.38
C LEU A 48 -7.69 9.41 1.81
N GLN A 49 -7.85 10.35 0.89
CA GLN A 49 -7.83 11.77 1.22
C GLN A 49 -8.98 12.15 2.15
N ARG A 50 -10.13 11.51 1.95
CA ARG A 50 -11.34 11.77 2.76
C ARG A 50 -11.38 10.91 4.02
N PHE A 51 -11.00 9.64 3.89
CA PHE A 51 -11.14 8.65 4.94
C PHE A 51 -9.82 7.90 5.13
N PRO A 52 -8.84 8.50 5.76
CA PRO A 52 -7.54 7.84 5.93
C PRO A 52 -7.60 6.57 6.79
N ALA A 53 -8.66 6.42 7.59
CA ALA A 53 -8.88 5.20 8.37
C ALA A 53 -9.70 4.15 7.62
N LEU A 54 -9.85 4.30 6.29
CA LEU A 54 -10.62 3.37 5.47
C LEU A 54 -10.09 1.94 5.53
N GLY A 55 -8.77 1.78 5.51
CA GLY A 55 -8.15 0.47 5.63
C GLY A 55 -8.09 -0.01 7.07
N ALA A 56 -7.83 -1.31 7.25
CA ALA A 56 -7.69 -1.91 8.56
C ALA A 56 -6.32 -1.63 9.16
N ASP A 57 -6.26 -1.60 10.49
CA ASP A 57 -4.99 -1.48 11.19
C ASP A 57 -4.13 -2.71 10.87
N PHE A 58 -2.94 -2.47 10.33
CA PHE A 58 -2.07 -3.55 9.91
C PHE A 58 -1.62 -4.42 11.08
N LEU A 59 -1.28 -3.81 12.21
CA LEU A 59 -0.83 -4.54 13.39
C LEU A 59 -1.89 -5.48 13.95
N ALA A 60 -3.15 -5.07 13.89
CA ALA A 60 -4.23 -5.88 14.44
C ALA A 60 -4.52 -7.12 13.62
N ARG A 61 -4.09 -7.15 12.34
CA ARG A 61 -4.44 -8.23 11.42
C ARG A 61 -3.27 -8.99 10.85
N ALA A 62 -2.07 -8.66 11.23
CA ALA A 62 -0.91 -9.21 10.55
C ALA A 62 -0.43 -10.51 11.20
N PRO A 63 -0.85 -11.68 10.72
CA PRO A 63 -0.27 -12.94 11.15
C PRO A 63 1.04 -13.13 10.41
N LEU A 64 2.00 -12.28 10.69
CA LEU A 64 3.25 -12.28 9.97
C LEU A 64 4.25 -13.22 10.63
N SER A 65 5.16 -13.75 9.81
CA SER A 65 6.34 -14.42 10.31
C SER A 65 7.14 -13.44 11.16
N ALA A 66 8.09 -13.96 11.97
CA ALA A 66 8.96 -13.13 12.77
C ALA A 66 9.68 -12.08 11.93
N ASP A 67 10.12 -12.48 10.72
CA ASP A 67 10.80 -11.55 9.81
C ASP A 67 9.89 -10.45 9.32
N GLY A 68 8.64 -10.78 9.00
CA GLY A 68 7.67 -9.79 8.61
C GLY A 68 7.37 -8.80 9.71
N ILE A 69 7.29 -9.28 10.96
CA ILE A 69 7.09 -8.41 12.12
C ILE A 69 8.29 -7.48 12.30
N ALA A 70 9.50 -7.99 12.13
CA ALA A 70 10.72 -7.19 12.27
C ALA A 70 10.77 -6.08 11.22
N LEU A 71 10.44 -6.40 9.97
CA LEU A 71 10.37 -5.41 8.91
C LEU A 71 9.30 -4.35 9.19
N PHE A 72 8.16 -4.79 9.67
CA PHE A 72 7.08 -3.91 10.02
C PHE A 72 7.50 -2.96 11.15
N GLU A 73 8.17 -3.48 12.17
CA GLU A 73 8.66 -2.65 13.27
C GLU A 73 9.66 -1.60 12.79
N LYS A 74 10.51 -1.92 11.80
CA LYS A 74 11.39 -0.93 11.20
C LYS A 74 10.62 0.20 10.55
N VAL A 75 9.56 -0.14 9.81
CA VAL A 75 8.71 0.87 9.17
C VAL A 75 8.05 1.75 10.23
N VAL A 76 7.51 1.14 11.28
CA VAL A 76 6.86 1.88 12.37
C VAL A 76 7.86 2.77 13.09
N LYS A 77 9.07 2.30 13.34
CA LYS A 77 10.11 3.10 13.99
C LYS A 77 10.59 4.25 13.11
N ALA A 78 10.63 4.04 11.80
CA ALA A 78 10.98 5.10 10.87
C ALA A 78 9.86 6.15 10.78
N ALA A 79 8.63 5.75 11.09
CA ALA A 79 7.50 6.66 11.17
C ALA A 79 7.53 7.35 12.53
N ALA A 80 7.31 8.64 12.57
CA ALA A 80 7.30 9.38 13.83
C ALA A 80 6.16 8.89 14.73
N PRO A 81 6.23 9.17 16.03
CA PRO A 81 5.14 8.87 16.95
C PRO A 81 3.82 9.43 16.45
N GLY A 82 2.75 8.69 16.65
CA GLY A 82 1.42 9.07 16.19
C GLY A 82 1.08 8.59 14.79
N SER A 83 2.00 7.92 14.12
CA SER A 83 1.74 7.34 12.81
C SER A 83 1.01 6.01 12.93
N GLN A 84 0.16 5.72 11.94
CA GLN A 84 -0.56 4.45 11.87
C GLN A 84 -0.31 3.81 10.52
N VAL A 85 0.02 2.52 10.52
CA VAL A 85 0.13 1.74 9.30
C VAL A 85 -1.17 0.97 9.12
N ARG A 86 -1.77 1.12 7.95
CA ARG A 86 -3.04 0.50 7.63
C ARG A 86 -2.93 -0.25 6.31
N GLN A 87 -3.84 -1.17 6.09
CA GLN A 87 -3.90 -1.94 4.87
C GLN A 87 -5.27 -1.81 4.23
N LEU A 88 -5.29 -1.72 2.92
CA LEU A 88 -6.51 -1.62 2.14
C LEU A 88 -6.46 -2.67 1.04
N ILE A 89 -7.54 -3.42 0.90
CA ILE A 89 -7.68 -4.38 -0.20
C ILE A 89 -8.49 -3.71 -1.30
N ASP A 90 -7.93 -3.68 -2.50
CA ASP A 90 -8.60 -3.19 -3.70
C ASP A 90 -8.58 -4.29 -4.75
N GLY A 91 -9.69 -5.01 -4.87
CA GLY A 91 -9.76 -6.16 -5.78
C GLY A 91 -8.72 -7.20 -5.41
N ASP A 92 -7.79 -7.46 -6.33
CA ASP A 92 -6.73 -8.46 -6.14
C ASP A 92 -5.47 -7.89 -5.51
N TYR A 93 -5.50 -6.65 -5.06
CA TYR A 93 -4.30 -5.96 -4.58
C TYR A 93 -4.42 -5.57 -3.13
N LEU A 94 -3.30 -5.66 -2.43
CA LEU A 94 -3.17 -5.17 -1.07
C LEU A 94 -2.30 -3.93 -1.08
N ILE A 95 -2.80 -2.86 -0.50
CA ILE A 95 -2.10 -1.59 -0.41
C ILE A 95 -1.79 -1.33 1.06
N LEU A 96 -0.51 -1.11 1.36
CA LEU A 96 -0.08 -0.65 2.67
C LEU A 96 0.14 0.85 2.62
N TYR A 97 -0.36 1.55 3.60
CA TYR A 97 -0.17 2.98 3.68
C TYR A 97 0.04 3.42 5.13
N LEU A 98 0.68 4.56 5.28
CA LEU A 98 0.95 5.17 6.56
C LEU A 98 0.16 6.47 6.68
N VAL A 99 -0.52 6.65 7.80
CA VAL A 99 -1.20 7.91 8.09
C VAL A 99 -0.42 8.64 9.16
N ARG A 100 0.00 9.86 8.85
CA ARG A 100 0.72 10.69 9.78
C ARG A 100 0.26 12.14 9.63
N ALA A 101 -0.32 12.68 10.69
CA ALA A 101 -0.88 14.03 10.67
C ALA A 101 -1.84 14.19 9.48
N ASP A 102 -1.57 15.14 8.59
CA ASP A 102 -2.43 15.42 7.44
C ASP A 102 -2.00 14.69 6.16
N THR A 103 -1.09 13.73 6.26
CA THR A 103 -0.52 13.09 5.09
C THR A 103 -0.71 11.58 5.13
N VAL A 104 -1.06 11.03 3.99
CA VAL A 104 -1.11 9.59 3.77
C VAL A 104 0.03 9.23 2.83
N TYR A 105 0.85 8.26 3.24
CA TYR A 105 1.96 7.78 2.42
C TYR A 105 1.63 6.39 1.92
N LEU A 106 1.56 6.21 0.61
CA LEU A 106 1.39 4.90 0.02
C LEU A 106 2.74 4.18 0.07
N LEU A 107 2.82 3.11 0.84
CA LEU A 107 4.07 2.42 1.13
C LEU A 107 4.37 1.29 0.17
N SER A 108 3.38 0.45 -0.11
CA SER A 108 3.58 -0.70 -0.98
C SER A 108 2.25 -1.16 -1.57
N ILE A 109 2.33 -1.81 -2.71
CA ILE A 109 1.19 -2.47 -3.35
C ILE A 109 1.64 -3.83 -3.84
N LYS A 110 0.86 -4.86 -3.53
CA LYS A 110 1.16 -6.24 -3.89
C LYS A 110 -0.08 -6.91 -4.42
N HIS A 111 0.11 -7.80 -5.39
CA HIS A 111 -0.96 -8.67 -5.81
C HIS A 111 -1.26 -9.65 -4.69
N HIS A 112 -2.53 -9.89 -4.44
CA HIS A 112 -2.98 -10.71 -3.33
C HIS A 112 -2.32 -12.09 -3.29
N ARG A 113 -2.13 -12.72 -4.45
CA ARG A 113 -1.51 -14.04 -4.53
C ARG A 113 -0.02 -14.07 -4.24
N GLN A 114 0.65 -12.91 -4.29
CA GLN A 114 2.08 -12.79 -4.08
C GLN A 114 2.44 -12.40 -2.67
N LEU A 115 1.46 -12.12 -1.84
CA LEU A 115 1.67 -11.53 -0.51
C LEU A 115 2.64 -12.31 0.35
N SER A 116 2.50 -13.62 0.39
CA SER A 116 3.31 -14.46 1.27
C SER A 116 4.78 -14.49 0.88
N PHE A 117 5.09 -14.26 -0.39
CA PHE A 117 6.46 -14.31 -0.88
C PHE A 117 7.09 -12.93 -0.86
N ASP A 118 6.35 -11.93 -1.28
CA ASP A 118 6.91 -10.62 -1.54
C ASP A 118 7.18 -9.80 -0.29
N LEU A 119 6.41 -10.02 0.76
CA LEU A 119 6.66 -9.33 2.03
C LEU A 119 8.04 -9.68 2.59
N MET A 120 8.52 -10.88 2.31
CA MET A 120 9.82 -11.34 2.79
C MET A 120 10.97 -10.89 1.91
N GLY A 121 10.75 -10.81 0.60
CA GLY A 121 11.83 -10.59 -0.36
C GLY A 121 11.94 -9.18 -0.90
N HIS A 122 10.88 -8.39 -0.88
CA HIS A 122 10.82 -7.11 -1.58
C HIS A 122 10.60 -5.89 -0.70
N TRP A 123 10.48 -6.10 0.57
CA TRP A 123 10.39 -4.99 1.49
C TRP A 123 11.76 -4.33 1.58
N PRO A 124 11.85 -3.06 1.38
CA PRO A 124 13.14 -2.38 1.44
C PRO A 124 13.67 -2.29 2.86
#